data_8919a158a17523170d33525c19078f79
#
_entry.id   8919a158a17523170d33525c19078f79
#
_cell.length_a   1.000
_cell.length_b   1.000
_cell.length_c   1.000
_cell.angle_alpha   90.00
_cell.angle_beta   90.00
_cell.angle_gamma   90.00
#
_symmetry.space_group_name_H-M   'P 1'
#
loop_
_entity.id
_entity.type
_entity.pdbx_description
1 polymer ?
#
loop_
_entity_poly.entity_id
_entity_poly.type
_entity_poly.pdbx_seq_one_letter_code
_entity_poly.pdbx_strand_id
1 'polypeptide(L)'
;MATHRRFLLARLNEVSDISPIALRGSFPADFVFGVATSSWQIEGDSQSRGESIWDRFAKIPGAIVDGSTGDPACNHINRLDEDVALIENLGVGAYRFSVSWPRFMPDGRGAISADGAGFYERLIDGLLERGVQPSMTCYHWDLPQVLQDKGGWLNPDMGRWFADYAHALGERYGDRVSMVATLNEPWVSA
;
A
#
# COMPACT_ATOMS: atom_id res chain seq x y z
N MET A 1 10.15 -4.84 -41.90
CA MET A 1 10.47 -4.77 -40.47
C MET A 1 11.29 -3.54 -40.05
N ALA A 2 12.02 -2.86 -40.91
CA ALA A 2 12.81 -1.66 -40.55
C ALA A 2 11.98 -0.37 -40.37
N THR A 3 10.84 -0.25 -41.04
CA THR A 3 10.01 0.96 -41.04
C THR A 3 9.23 1.17 -39.69
N HIS A 4 8.80 0.10 -39.04
CA HIS A 4 8.09 0.17 -37.77
C HIS A 4 9.01 0.59 -36.59
N ARG A 5 10.28 0.18 -36.61
CA ARG A 5 11.26 0.56 -35.61
C ARG A 5 11.62 2.06 -35.65
N ARG A 6 11.70 2.65 -36.85
CA ARG A 6 11.97 4.09 -36.99
C ARG A 6 10.79 4.95 -36.50
N PHE A 7 9.54 4.51 -36.69
CA PHE A 7 8.36 5.24 -36.21
C PHE A 7 8.25 5.24 -34.67
N LEU A 8 8.61 4.13 -34.02
CA LEU A 8 8.60 4.04 -32.56
C LEU A 8 9.71 4.90 -31.92
N LEU A 9 10.91 4.89 -32.51
CA LEU A 9 12.04 5.70 -32.01
C LEU A 9 11.82 7.20 -32.25
N ALA A 10 11.18 7.61 -33.33
CA ALA A 10 10.83 9.00 -33.58
C ALA A 10 9.81 9.52 -32.55
N ARG A 11 8.79 8.70 -32.19
CA ARG A 11 7.83 9.08 -31.14
C ARG A 11 8.44 9.11 -29.73
N LEU A 12 9.42 8.27 -29.43
CA LEU A 12 10.14 8.31 -28.16
C LEU A 12 11.04 9.55 -28.03
N ASN A 13 11.62 10.02 -29.15
CA ASN A 13 12.39 11.27 -29.15
C ASN A 13 11.49 12.51 -29.00
N GLU A 14 10.27 12.49 -29.55
CA GLU A 14 9.29 13.59 -29.36
C GLU A 14 8.82 13.70 -27.88
N VAL A 15 8.77 12.59 -27.14
CA VAL A 15 8.41 12.60 -25.71
C VAL A 15 9.54 13.14 -24.84
N SER A 16 10.81 12.99 -25.25
CA SER A 16 11.97 13.50 -24.49
C SER A 16 12.10 15.03 -24.55
N ASP A 17 11.43 15.70 -25.50
CA ASP A 17 11.47 17.16 -25.65
C ASP A 17 10.30 17.91 -24.97
N ILE A 18 9.33 17.18 -24.38
CA ILE A 18 8.22 17.78 -23.65
C ILE A 18 8.68 18.15 -22.25
N SER A 19 8.69 19.45 -21.93
CA SER A 19 9.01 19.89 -20.57
C SER A 19 7.99 19.33 -19.56
N PRO A 20 8.39 18.98 -18.33
CA PRO A 20 7.47 18.52 -17.28
C PRO A 20 6.28 19.46 -17.04
N ILE A 21 6.50 20.77 -17.18
CA ILE A 21 5.44 21.81 -17.06
C ILE A 21 4.42 21.68 -18.20
N ALA A 22 4.89 21.49 -19.44
CA ALA A 22 4.02 21.33 -20.60
C ALA A 22 3.23 20.00 -20.51
N LEU A 23 3.87 18.93 -20.03
CA LEU A 23 3.23 17.65 -19.81
C LEU A 23 2.13 17.78 -18.74
N ARG A 24 2.40 18.43 -17.61
CA ARG A 24 1.39 18.68 -16.57
C ARG A 24 0.20 19.47 -17.11
N GLY A 25 0.44 20.46 -17.98
CA GLY A 25 -0.61 21.27 -18.62
C GLY A 25 -1.51 20.49 -19.60
N SER A 26 -1.14 19.26 -19.98
CA SER A 26 -1.98 18.40 -20.83
C SER A 26 -3.06 17.63 -20.06
N PHE A 27 -3.02 17.63 -18.72
CA PHE A 27 -4.03 17.01 -17.86
C PHE A 27 -5.09 18.03 -17.45
N PRO A 28 -6.32 17.58 -17.13
CA PRO A 28 -7.34 18.45 -16.52
C PRO A 28 -6.80 19.16 -15.27
N ALA A 29 -7.33 20.35 -14.98
CA ALA A 29 -6.87 21.14 -13.84
C ALA A 29 -7.09 20.46 -12.48
N ASP A 30 -8.10 19.60 -12.41
CA ASP A 30 -8.48 18.81 -11.24
C ASP A 30 -7.84 17.40 -11.21
N PHE A 31 -6.94 17.10 -12.15
CA PHE A 31 -6.23 15.82 -12.17
C PHE A 31 -5.29 15.71 -10.99
N VAL A 32 -5.48 14.66 -10.18
CA VAL A 32 -4.69 14.41 -8.97
C VAL A 32 -3.49 13.51 -9.28
N PHE A 33 -2.30 14.06 -9.11
CA PHE A 33 -1.06 13.27 -9.13
C PHE A 33 -0.78 12.74 -7.74
N GLY A 34 -0.38 11.47 -7.65
CA GLY A 34 -0.12 10.83 -6.37
C GLY A 34 1.04 9.84 -6.44
N VAL A 35 1.46 9.40 -5.27
CA VAL A 35 2.42 8.31 -5.08
C VAL A 35 1.79 7.20 -4.26
N ALA A 36 2.35 5.99 -4.34
CA ALA A 36 1.79 4.82 -3.67
C ALA A 36 2.88 3.95 -3.06
N THR A 37 2.53 3.30 -1.94
CA THR A 37 3.34 2.27 -1.29
C THR A 37 2.46 1.09 -0.87
N SER A 38 3.10 0.02 -0.38
CA SER A 38 2.39 -1.06 0.30
C SER A 38 3.02 -1.34 1.67
N SER A 39 2.19 -1.74 2.62
CA SER A 39 2.55 -1.94 4.02
C SER A 39 3.77 -2.85 4.22
N TRP A 40 3.73 -4.07 3.70
CA TRP A 40 4.82 -5.02 3.87
C TRP A 40 6.15 -4.55 3.27
N GLN A 41 6.08 -3.75 2.19
CA GLN A 41 7.28 -3.26 1.49
C GLN A 41 7.99 -2.12 2.23
N ILE A 42 7.28 -1.35 3.07
CA ILE A 42 7.89 -0.16 3.68
C ILE A 42 7.86 -0.09 5.19
N GLU A 43 6.86 -0.72 5.85
CA GLU A 43 6.62 -0.48 7.29
C GLU A 43 7.74 -0.98 8.20
N GLY A 44 8.20 -2.22 7.98
CA GLY A 44 9.12 -2.88 8.91
C GLY A 44 8.44 -3.25 10.24
N ASP A 45 9.26 -3.41 11.29
CA ASP A 45 8.82 -3.72 12.66
C ASP A 45 7.84 -4.91 12.72
N SER A 46 8.27 -6.02 12.15
CA SER A 46 7.48 -7.26 12.09
C SER A 46 7.16 -7.85 13.47
N GLN A 47 7.92 -7.46 14.50
CA GLN A 47 7.73 -7.94 15.86
C GLN A 47 6.53 -7.30 16.57
N SER A 48 6.08 -6.12 16.11
CA SER A 48 4.93 -5.39 16.69
C SER A 48 3.59 -5.75 16.06
N ARG A 49 3.53 -6.77 15.21
CA ARG A 49 2.32 -7.18 14.49
C ARG A 49 2.20 -8.71 14.38
N GLY A 50 1.05 -9.20 13.96
CA GLY A 50 0.87 -10.59 13.57
C GLY A 50 1.73 -10.96 12.36
N GLU A 51 2.06 -12.25 12.22
CA GLU A 51 2.81 -12.76 11.07
C GLU A 51 1.95 -12.70 9.79
N SER A 52 2.53 -12.18 8.70
CA SER A 52 1.94 -12.27 7.36
C SER A 52 2.47 -13.49 6.58
N ILE A 53 1.78 -13.83 5.48
CA ILE A 53 2.25 -14.88 4.55
C ILE A 53 3.64 -14.56 3.99
N TRP A 54 3.96 -13.29 3.77
CA TRP A 54 5.26 -12.86 3.27
C TRP A 54 6.37 -13.00 4.31
N ASP A 55 6.07 -12.76 5.59
CA ASP A 55 7.04 -12.99 6.66
C ASP A 55 7.38 -14.47 6.77
N ARG A 56 6.37 -15.33 6.63
CA ARG A 56 6.55 -16.79 6.61
C ARG A 56 7.34 -17.23 5.37
N PHE A 57 7.00 -16.71 4.21
CA PHE A 57 7.66 -17.02 2.94
C PHE A 57 9.13 -16.61 2.96
N ALA A 58 9.43 -15.40 3.44
CA ALA A 58 10.81 -14.91 3.51
C ALA A 58 11.73 -15.72 4.45
N LYS A 59 11.16 -16.47 5.39
CA LYS A 59 11.90 -17.39 6.29
C LYS A 59 12.24 -18.73 5.64
N ILE A 60 11.66 -19.07 4.50
CA ILE A 60 11.94 -20.33 3.81
C ILE A 60 13.32 -20.24 3.14
N PRO A 61 14.27 -21.13 3.45
CA PRO A 61 15.60 -21.09 2.85
C PRO A 61 15.54 -21.12 1.31
N GLY A 62 16.15 -20.12 0.67
CA GLY A 62 16.20 -20.02 -0.80
C GLY A 62 14.95 -19.45 -1.46
N ALA A 63 13.88 -19.12 -0.73
CA ALA A 63 12.69 -18.49 -1.29
C ALA A 63 12.98 -17.07 -1.79
N ILE A 64 13.83 -16.34 -1.08
CA ILE A 64 14.31 -15.02 -1.48
C ILE A 64 15.78 -15.15 -1.90
N VAL A 65 16.09 -14.68 -3.12
CA VAL A 65 17.41 -14.90 -3.76
C VAL A 65 18.57 -14.38 -2.92
N ASP A 66 18.42 -13.18 -2.34
CA ASP A 66 19.45 -12.52 -1.51
C ASP A 66 19.22 -12.69 -0.01
N GLY A 67 18.17 -13.45 0.39
CA GLY A 67 17.80 -13.67 1.79
C GLY A 67 17.21 -12.44 2.48
N SER A 68 16.84 -11.39 1.74
CA SER A 68 16.19 -10.21 2.31
C SER A 68 14.82 -10.53 2.89
N THR A 69 14.37 -9.71 3.85
CA THR A 69 13.07 -9.84 4.50
C THR A 69 12.32 -8.50 4.44
N GLY A 70 11.06 -8.49 4.87
CA GLY A 70 10.29 -7.26 5.00
C GLY A 70 10.66 -6.41 6.25
N ASP A 71 11.78 -6.73 6.93
CA ASP A 71 12.23 -6.02 8.11
C ASP A 71 13.75 -5.74 8.03
N PRO A 72 14.21 -4.50 8.21
CA PRO A 72 13.44 -3.31 8.61
C PRO A 72 12.67 -2.64 7.46
N ALA A 73 12.75 -3.11 6.21
CA ALA A 73 12.19 -2.46 5.02
C ALA A 73 12.66 -0.99 4.91
N CYS A 74 11.73 -0.04 4.75
CA CYS A 74 12.03 1.39 4.83
C CYS A 74 11.91 1.94 6.28
N ASN A 75 11.53 1.08 7.21
CA ASN A 75 11.31 1.43 8.62
C ASN A 75 10.27 2.55 8.83
N HIS A 76 9.25 2.57 7.97
CA HIS A 76 8.20 3.59 7.95
C HIS A 76 7.47 3.73 9.29
N ILE A 77 7.29 2.61 10.00
CA ILE A 77 6.64 2.62 11.34
C ILE A 77 7.32 3.56 12.33
N ASN A 78 8.65 3.69 12.25
CA ASN A 78 9.45 4.53 13.13
C ASN A 78 9.84 5.88 12.50
N ARG A 79 9.64 6.03 11.18
CA ARG A 79 10.02 7.23 10.41
C ARG A 79 8.83 7.96 9.82
N LEU A 80 7.65 7.76 10.42
CA LEU A 80 6.38 8.26 9.89
C LEU A 80 6.42 9.75 9.57
N ASP A 81 6.89 10.58 10.50
CA ASP A 81 6.92 12.04 10.33
C ASP A 81 7.87 12.47 9.21
N GLU A 82 9.03 11.78 9.07
CA GLU A 82 9.98 12.03 7.99
C GLU A 82 9.39 11.66 6.63
N ASP A 83 8.72 10.51 6.56
CA ASP A 83 8.14 10.01 5.31
C ASP A 83 6.93 10.85 4.88
N VAL A 84 6.09 11.28 5.81
CA VAL A 84 4.97 12.20 5.52
C VAL A 84 5.50 13.57 5.05
N ALA A 85 6.57 14.09 5.65
CA ALA A 85 7.22 15.30 5.17
C ALA A 85 7.85 15.11 3.77
N LEU A 86 8.41 13.93 3.48
CA LEU A 86 8.91 13.61 2.15
C LEU A 86 7.80 13.62 1.09
N ILE A 87 6.63 13.04 1.40
CA ILE A 87 5.45 13.04 0.52
C ILE A 87 4.98 14.48 0.26
N GLU A 88 4.90 15.32 1.29
CA GLU A 88 4.58 16.75 1.14
C GLU A 88 5.57 17.46 0.20
N ASN A 89 6.88 17.23 0.40
CA ASN A 89 7.93 17.86 -0.42
C ASN A 89 7.91 17.42 -1.89
N LEU A 90 7.34 16.24 -2.20
CA LEU A 90 7.12 15.82 -3.60
C LEU A 90 6.04 16.68 -4.31
N GLY A 91 5.24 17.44 -3.56
CA GLY A 91 4.19 18.29 -4.13
C GLY A 91 3.05 17.50 -4.79
N VAL A 92 2.81 16.27 -4.35
CA VAL A 92 1.72 15.42 -4.86
C VAL A 92 0.42 15.71 -4.11
N GLY A 93 -0.71 15.54 -4.80
CA GLY A 93 -2.04 15.79 -4.24
C GLY A 93 -2.64 14.60 -3.48
N ALA A 94 -2.10 13.38 -3.66
CA ALA A 94 -2.59 12.18 -3.00
C ALA A 94 -1.47 11.20 -2.66
N TYR A 95 -1.69 10.44 -1.59
CA TYR A 95 -0.84 9.31 -1.23
C TYR A 95 -1.70 8.06 -0.99
N ARG A 96 -1.41 6.99 -1.76
CA ARG A 96 -2.02 5.69 -1.59
C ARG A 96 -1.13 4.81 -0.73
N PHE A 97 -1.66 4.35 0.38
CA PHE A 97 -1.04 3.38 1.28
C PHE A 97 -1.92 2.14 1.41
N SER A 98 -1.36 1.02 1.82
CA SER A 98 -2.17 -0.12 2.26
C SER A 98 -2.11 -0.28 3.77
N VAL A 99 -3.17 -0.85 4.33
CA VAL A 99 -3.20 -1.24 5.74
C VAL A 99 -2.70 -2.66 5.85
N SER A 100 -1.69 -2.89 6.70
CA SER A 100 -1.26 -4.23 7.06
C SER A 100 -2.34 -4.90 7.90
N TRP A 101 -3.04 -5.88 7.32
CA TRP A 101 -4.07 -6.62 8.04
C TRP A 101 -3.54 -7.24 9.33
N PRO A 102 -2.36 -7.93 9.34
CA PRO A 102 -1.82 -8.47 10.59
C PRO A 102 -1.34 -7.41 11.59
N ARG A 103 -1.13 -6.14 11.19
CA ARG A 103 -0.87 -5.04 12.13
C ARG A 103 -2.15 -4.51 12.74
N PHE A 104 -3.19 -4.37 11.93
CA PHE A 104 -4.48 -3.86 12.38
C PHE A 104 -5.26 -4.91 13.19
N MET A 105 -5.27 -6.18 12.73
CA MET A 105 -5.89 -7.33 13.41
C MET A 105 -4.89 -8.50 13.47
N PRO A 106 -4.06 -8.60 14.53
CA PRO A 106 -2.98 -9.60 14.60
C PRO A 106 -3.42 -11.06 14.44
N ASP A 107 -4.62 -11.38 14.95
CA ASP A 107 -5.23 -12.72 14.81
C ASP A 107 -6.06 -12.86 13.52
N GLY A 108 -5.98 -11.89 12.62
CA GLY A 108 -6.73 -11.83 11.37
C GLY A 108 -8.22 -11.54 11.54
N ARG A 109 -8.76 -11.63 12.76
CA ARG A 109 -10.17 -11.42 13.12
C ARG A 109 -10.30 -10.94 14.55
N GLY A 110 -11.42 -10.30 14.88
CA GLY A 110 -11.79 -9.94 16.23
C GLY A 110 -11.11 -8.68 16.73
N ALA A 111 -10.19 -8.78 17.66
CA ALA A 111 -9.61 -7.61 18.32
C ALA A 111 -8.73 -6.77 17.36
N ILE A 112 -8.92 -5.46 17.41
CA ILE A 112 -8.10 -4.47 16.73
C ILE A 112 -6.92 -4.11 17.64
N SER A 113 -5.71 -4.13 17.09
CA SER A 113 -4.51 -3.63 17.77
C SER A 113 -4.59 -2.12 17.95
N ALA A 114 -4.54 -1.65 19.20
CA ALA A 114 -4.55 -0.21 19.47
C ALA A 114 -3.34 0.50 18.85
N ASP A 115 -2.15 -0.10 18.93
CA ASP A 115 -0.92 0.46 18.37
C ASP A 115 -0.96 0.46 16.84
N GLY A 116 -1.42 -0.65 16.24
CA GLY A 116 -1.58 -0.75 14.79
C GLY A 116 -2.59 0.25 14.25
N ALA A 117 -3.74 0.37 14.90
CA ALA A 117 -4.75 1.35 14.52
C ALA A 117 -4.25 2.80 14.71
N GLY A 118 -3.60 3.08 15.84
CA GLY A 118 -3.03 4.41 16.11
C GLY A 118 -1.94 4.83 15.13
N PHE A 119 -1.18 3.88 14.57
CA PHE A 119 -0.22 4.17 13.51
C PHE A 119 -0.91 4.74 12.26
N TYR A 120 -1.96 4.07 11.76
CA TYR A 120 -2.69 4.55 10.59
C TYR A 120 -3.48 5.84 10.84
N GLU A 121 -3.95 6.07 12.07
CA GLU A 121 -4.53 7.37 12.45
C GLU A 121 -3.52 8.50 12.27
N ARG A 122 -2.33 8.35 12.85
CA ARG A 122 -1.27 9.36 12.71
C ARG A 122 -0.85 9.57 11.25
N LEU A 123 -0.78 8.50 10.45
CA LEU A 123 -0.49 8.61 9.02
C LEU A 123 -1.56 9.45 8.31
N ILE A 124 -2.84 9.11 8.48
CA ILE A 124 -3.95 9.79 7.83
C ILE A 124 -4.01 11.26 8.27
N ASP A 125 -3.95 11.52 9.56
CA ASP A 125 -4.01 12.88 10.11
C ASP A 125 -2.80 13.71 9.62
N GLY A 126 -1.60 13.14 9.64
CA GLY A 126 -0.40 13.81 9.15
C GLY A 126 -0.42 14.16 7.66
N LEU A 127 -1.07 13.33 6.82
CA LEU A 127 -1.29 13.63 5.40
C LEU A 127 -2.30 14.77 5.23
N LEU A 128 -3.42 14.71 5.94
CA LEU A 128 -4.48 15.71 5.89
C LEU A 128 -3.99 17.09 6.34
N GLU A 129 -3.22 17.16 7.43
CA GLU A 129 -2.59 18.40 7.91
C GLU A 129 -1.71 19.08 6.86
N ARG A 130 -1.16 18.30 5.91
CA ARG A 130 -0.31 18.77 4.81
C ARG A 130 -1.05 18.94 3.48
N GLY A 131 -2.37 18.77 3.47
CA GLY A 131 -3.20 18.89 2.27
C GLY A 131 -3.03 17.76 1.27
N VAL A 132 -2.46 16.63 1.68
CA VAL A 132 -2.32 15.40 0.86
C VAL A 132 -3.52 14.50 1.12
N GLN A 133 -4.23 14.11 0.06
CA GLN A 133 -5.40 13.24 0.14
C GLN A 133 -4.98 11.80 0.47
N PRO A 134 -5.45 11.21 1.60
CA PRO A 134 -5.18 9.81 1.90
C PRO A 134 -6.05 8.90 1.02
N SER A 135 -5.43 7.90 0.39
CA SER A 135 -6.11 6.84 -0.36
C SER A 135 -5.73 5.49 0.23
N MET A 136 -6.71 4.79 0.81
CA MET A 136 -6.47 3.56 1.56
C MET A 136 -6.72 2.33 0.70
N THR A 137 -5.79 1.37 0.74
CA THR A 137 -5.97 0.02 0.22
C THR A 137 -6.14 -0.95 1.39
N CYS A 138 -7.25 -1.68 1.45
CA CYS A 138 -7.49 -2.61 2.56
C CYS A 138 -6.53 -3.80 2.53
N TYR A 139 -6.29 -4.39 1.36
CA TYR A 139 -5.44 -5.58 1.21
C TYR A 139 -4.44 -5.43 0.08
N HIS A 140 -3.14 -5.55 0.41
CA HIS A 140 -2.05 -5.54 -0.56
C HIS A 140 -1.12 -6.74 -0.33
N TRP A 141 -1.72 -7.94 -0.37
CA TRP A 141 -1.08 -9.26 -0.39
C TRP A 141 -0.47 -9.75 0.94
N ASP A 142 -0.56 -8.98 2.00
CA ASP A 142 -0.04 -9.32 3.33
C ASP A 142 -1.09 -10.00 4.22
N LEU A 143 -1.63 -11.13 3.74
CA LEU A 143 -2.62 -11.92 4.48
C LEU A 143 -2.04 -12.37 5.83
N PRO A 144 -2.80 -12.23 6.94
CA PRO A 144 -2.39 -12.83 8.21
C PRO A 144 -2.15 -14.33 8.07
N GLN A 145 -0.98 -14.81 8.53
CA GLN A 145 -0.61 -16.22 8.40
C GLN A 145 -1.63 -17.14 9.09
N VAL A 146 -2.21 -16.70 10.20
CA VAL A 146 -3.26 -17.46 10.91
C VAL A 146 -4.53 -17.68 10.09
N LEU A 147 -4.83 -16.83 9.09
CA LEU A 147 -5.91 -17.06 8.14
C LEU A 147 -5.46 -17.95 6.99
N GLN A 148 -4.22 -17.82 6.55
CA GLN A 148 -3.63 -18.70 5.54
C GLN A 148 -3.59 -20.15 6.04
N ASP A 149 -3.23 -20.39 7.30
CA ASP A 149 -3.21 -21.72 7.93
C ASP A 149 -4.61 -22.35 8.00
N LYS A 150 -5.66 -21.56 7.82
CA LYS A 150 -7.07 -22.00 7.71
C LYS A 150 -7.56 -22.13 6.26
N GLY A 151 -6.65 -22.06 5.28
CA GLY A 151 -6.96 -22.20 3.86
C GLY A 151 -6.97 -20.87 3.09
N GLY A 152 -6.76 -19.72 3.75
CA GLY A 152 -6.63 -18.41 3.10
C GLY A 152 -7.80 -18.10 2.18
N TRP A 153 -7.51 -17.58 0.99
CA TRP A 153 -8.53 -17.21 0.00
C TRP A 153 -9.35 -18.39 -0.56
N LEU A 154 -8.91 -19.63 -0.36
CA LEU A 154 -9.67 -20.84 -0.72
C LEU A 154 -10.69 -21.22 0.36
N ASN A 155 -10.63 -20.65 1.55
CA ASN A 155 -11.60 -20.91 2.61
C ASN A 155 -12.92 -20.21 2.33
N PRO A 156 -14.08 -20.91 2.35
CA PRO A 156 -15.39 -20.31 2.13
C PRO A 156 -15.75 -19.14 3.07
N ASP A 157 -15.20 -19.14 4.28
CA ASP A 157 -15.42 -18.07 5.26
C ASP A 157 -14.59 -16.81 5.01
N MET A 158 -13.62 -16.86 4.09
CA MET A 158 -12.69 -15.76 3.86
C MET A 158 -13.39 -14.46 3.45
N GLY A 159 -14.44 -14.56 2.63
CA GLY A 159 -15.23 -13.40 2.24
C GLY A 159 -15.83 -12.67 3.45
N ARG A 160 -16.29 -13.40 4.45
CA ARG A 160 -16.80 -12.80 5.70
C ARG A 160 -15.69 -12.21 6.55
N TRP A 161 -14.57 -12.92 6.70
CA TRP A 161 -13.42 -12.40 7.47
C TRP A 161 -12.87 -11.08 6.86
N PHE A 162 -12.79 -11.04 5.54
CA PHE A 162 -12.41 -9.82 4.84
C PHE A 162 -13.45 -8.71 4.99
N ALA A 163 -14.74 -9.03 4.93
CA ALA A 163 -15.82 -8.05 5.13
C ALA A 163 -15.77 -7.44 6.54
N ASP A 164 -15.57 -8.27 7.58
CA ASP A 164 -15.44 -7.80 8.97
C ASP A 164 -14.23 -6.87 9.14
N TYR A 165 -13.10 -7.23 8.53
CA TYR A 165 -11.88 -6.39 8.51
C TYR A 165 -12.11 -5.06 7.77
N ALA A 166 -12.64 -5.12 6.56
CA ALA A 166 -12.89 -3.92 5.75
C ALA A 166 -13.93 -3.00 6.40
N HIS A 167 -14.95 -3.57 7.06
CA HIS A 167 -15.92 -2.81 7.85
C HIS A 167 -15.25 -2.06 8.99
N ALA A 168 -14.38 -2.73 9.76
CA ALA A 168 -13.65 -2.10 10.86
C ALA A 168 -12.74 -0.96 10.40
N LEU A 169 -12.10 -1.09 9.22
CA LEU A 169 -11.35 0.00 8.60
C LEU A 169 -12.25 1.17 8.20
N GLY A 170 -13.41 0.87 7.59
CA GLY A 170 -14.41 1.86 7.19
C GLY A 170 -14.98 2.66 8.35
N GLU A 171 -15.33 1.98 9.44
CA GLU A 171 -15.80 2.62 10.68
C GLU A 171 -14.76 3.56 11.29
N ARG A 172 -13.48 3.19 11.18
CA ARG A 172 -12.42 3.92 11.85
C ARG A 172 -11.82 5.07 11.04
N TYR A 173 -11.72 4.90 9.72
CA TYR A 173 -11.00 5.84 8.85
C TYR A 173 -11.83 6.39 7.69
N GLY A 174 -13.02 5.85 7.47
CA GLY A 174 -13.81 6.13 6.26
C GLY A 174 -14.23 7.60 6.10
N ASP A 175 -14.30 8.34 7.21
CA ASP A 175 -14.61 9.76 7.23
C ASP A 175 -13.44 10.67 6.81
N ARG A 176 -12.20 10.13 6.80
CA ARG A 176 -10.96 10.88 6.57
C ARG A 176 -10.21 10.47 5.31
N VAL A 177 -10.54 9.34 4.69
CA VAL A 177 -9.89 8.88 3.46
C VAL A 177 -10.70 9.29 2.24
N SER A 178 -10.02 9.77 1.20
CA SER A 178 -10.66 10.22 -0.03
C SER A 178 -11.09 9.08 -0.95
N MET A 179 -10.42 7.93 -0.85
CA MET A 179 -10.68 6.74 -1.67
C MET A 179 -10.31 5.47 -0.91
N VAL A 180 -11.10 4.41 -1.12
CA VAL A 180 -10.83 3.07 -0.60
C VAL A 180 -10.75 2.08 -1.75
N ALA A 181 -9.60 1.40 -1.89
CA ALA A 181 -9.46 0.23 -2.73
C ALA A 181 -9.55 -1.02 -1.85
N THR A 182 -10.42 -1.96 -2.18
CA THR A 182 -10.59 -3.18 -1.38
C THR A 182 -9.41 -4.12 -1.50
N LEU A 183 -9.03 -4.46 -2.73
CA LEU A 183 -7.97 -5.42 -3.06
C LEU A 183 -7.03 -4.80 -4.08
N ASN A 184 -5.72 -4.95 -3.85
CA ASN A 184 -4.73 -4.67 -4.88
C ASN A 184 -4.59 -5.87 -5.80
N GLU A 185 -4.78 -5.68 -7.12
CA GLU A 185 -4.60 -6.71 -8.13
C GLU A 185 -5.25 -8.06 -7.77
N PRO A 186 -6.58 -8.12 -7.62
CA PRO A 186 -7.28 -9.30 -7.10
C PRO A 186 -7.01 -10.57 -7.92
N TRP A 187 -6.75 -10.44 -9.23
CA TRP A 187 -6.42 -11.55 -10.11
C TRP A 187 -5.05 -12.19 -9.81
N VAL A 188 -4.16 -11.50 -9.10
CA VAL A 188 -2.87 -12.06 -8.65
C VAL A 188 -3.04 -12.92 -7.40
N SER A 189 -4.07 -12.62 -6.59
CA SER A 189 -4.35 -13.33 -5.34
C SER A 189 -5.33 -14.49 -5.50
N ALA A 190 -5.92 -14.65 -6.69
CA ALA A 190 -6.96 -15.65 -6.99
C ALA A 190 -6.38 -17.01 -7.40
#